data_f92302330b3d9e941e8288327740da3d
#
_entry.id   f92302330b3d9e941e8288327740da3d
#
_cell.length_a   1.000
_cell.length_b   1.000
_cell.length_c   1.000
_cell.angle_alpha   90.00
_cell.angle_beta   90.00
_cell.angle_gamma   90.00
#
_symmetry.space_group_name_H-M   'P 1'
#
loop_
_entity.id
_entity.type
_entity.pdbx_description
1 polymer ?
#
loop_
_entity_poly.entity_id
_entity_poly.type
_entity_poly.pdbx_seq_one_letter_code
_entity_poly.pdbx_strand_id
1 'polypeptide(L)'
;MFHALASLDVVLVPLQLVLAMAGMGATMTLADFKSIVRDPSGLALGLVVQVVCVPLLAVGLAQALGLGKGWAVGLLLVAAVPGGAFSNLLTFFGRGNVPLSIAITTVSTLGCIATVPLVLRVAARSHLPPGFVLPTQRIVVEIFAYLLIPLAAGMVLRRFAPGRSAAVSRWSIRGALSLIALITLGALGSGKIRVVEFGWQPPLVIVVFGASLALGVPQLMRALGRYDDDTVATTIEVAVRNVGVALLLVHFFFPGQPEQAHVLYTALFYAGASPAFALPIMFRHGWGRSAVLFRRRRPRPG
;
A
#
# COMPACT_ATOMS: atom_id res chain seq x y z
N MET A 1 -22.91 -3.55 20.12
CA MET A 1 -22.00 -2.50 19.63
C MET A 1 -21.11 -2.99 18.48
N PHE A 2 -20.30 -4.03 18.67
CA PHE A 2 -19.39 -4.51 17.61
C PHE A 2 -20.09 -5.07 16.36
N HIS A 3 -21.23 -5.77 16.49
CA HIS A 3 -22.04 -6.21 15.35
C HIS A 3 -22.58 -5.04 14.53
N ALA A 4 -23.00 -3.96 15.19
CA ALA A 4 -23.45 -2.74 14.51
C ALA A 4 -22.27 -2.03 13.77
N LEU A 5 -21.07 -2.01 14.37
CA LEU A 5 -19.87 -1.50 13.67
C LEU A 5 -19.50 -2.35 12.45
N ALA A 6 -19.60 -3.67 12.58
CA ALA A 6 -19.30 -4.58 11.48
C ALA A 6 -20.31 -4.51 10.32
N SER A 7 -21.55 -4.07 10.57
CA SER A 7 -22.55 -3.83 9.51
C SER A 7 -22.34 -2.49 8.80
N LEU A 8 -21.55 -1.58 9.40
CA LEU A 8 -21.19 -0.29 8.81
C LEU A 8 -19.97 -0.35 7.88
N ASP A 9 -19.35 -1.52 7.70
CA ASP A 9 -18.17 -1.67 6.82
C ASP A 9 -18.42 -1.12 5.42
N VAL A 10 -19.63 -1.30 4.87
CA VAL A 10 -20.04 -0.81 3.55
C VAL A 10 -19.91 0.71 3.44
N VAL A 11 -20.02 1.45 4.54
CA VAL A 11 -19.87 2.92 4.59
C VAL A 11 -18.48 3.32 5.07
N LEU A 12 -17.97 2.65 6.10
CA LEU A 12 -16.71 3.04 6.75
C LEU A 12 -15.50 2.82 5.84
N VAL A 13 -15.48 1.74 5.06
CA VAL A 13 -14.37 1.43 4.14
C VAL A 13 -14.27 2.44 3.00
N PRO A 14 -15.34 2.77 2.22
CA PRO A 14 -15.27 3.83 1.23
C PRO A 14 -14.92 5.20 1.83
N LEU A 15 -15.50 5.55 2.98
CA LEU A 15 -15.23 6.82 3.65
C LEU A 15 -13.76 6.94 4.06
N GLN A 16 -13.18 5.87 4.60
CA GLN A 16 -11.75 5.80 4.93
C GLN A 16 -10.89 6.09 3.71
N LEU A 17 -11.21 5.46 2.57
CA LEU A 17 -10.45 5.63 1.34
C LEU A 17 -10.60 7.05 0.78
N VAL A 18 -11.81 7.60 0.76
CA VAL A 18 -12.08 8.98 0.35
C VAL A 18 -11.26 9.97 1.17
N LEU A 19 -11.25 9.82 2.50
CA LEU A 19 -10.45 10.68 3.37
C LEU A 19 -8.95 10.53 3.09
N ALA A 20 -8.44 9.30 2.97
CA ALA A 20 -7.03 9.05 2.67
C ALA A 20 -6.63 9.72 1.35
N MET A 21 -7.43 9.56 0.30
CA MET A 21 -7.14 10.09 -1.03
C MET A 21 -7.30 11.61 -1.12
N ALA A 22 -8.32 12.17 -0.51
CA ALA A 22 -8.48 13.63 -0.43
C ALA A 22 -7.31 14.27 0.35
N GLY A 23 -6.92 13.64 1.47
CA GLY A 23 -5.76 14.07 2.26
C GLY A 23 -4.45 14.01 1.48
N MET A 24 -4.22 12.96 0.71
CA MET A 24 -3.07 12.81 -0.18
C MET A 24 -3.10 13.88 -1.28
N GLY A 25 -4.22 14.02 -2.01
CA GLY A 25 -4.38 15.01 -3.07
C GLY A 25 -4.13 16.43 -2.59
N ALA A 26 -4.52 16.77 -1.34
CA ALA A 26 -4.26 18.07 -0.73
C ALA A 26 -2.77 18.38 -0.48
N THR A 27 -1.87 17.41 -0.63
CA THR A 27 -0.41 17.62 -0.59
C THR A 27 0.23 17.69 -1.96
N MET A 28 -0.46 17.25 -3.01
CA MET A 28 0.09 17.10 -4.36
C MET A 28 -0.15 18.34 -5.22
N THR A 29 0.79 18.59 -6.13
CA THR A 29 0.73 19.67 -7.11
C THR A 29 0.94 19.15 -8.53
N LEU A 30 0.50 19.92 -9.55
CA LEU A 30 0.79 19.58 -10.94
C LEU A 30 2.30 19.60 -11.25
N ALA A 31 3.09 20.34 -10.46
CA ALA A 31 4.54 20.38 -10.62
C ALA A 31 5.20 19.05 -10.23
N ASP A 32 4.61 18.30 -9.29
CA ASP A 32 5.10 16.97 -8.89
C ASP A 32 5.03 16.00 -10.08
N PHE A 33 4.01 16.12 -10.93
CA PHE A 33 3.91 15.35 -12.17
C PHE A 33 4.96 15.72 -13.21
N LYS A 34 5.37 16.99 -13.27
CA LYS A 34 6.44 17.42 -14.18
C LYS A 34 7.82 16.90 -13.75
N SER A 35 8.05 16.71 -12.46
CA SER A 35 9.31 16.14 -11.96
C SER A 35 9.51 14.69 -12.40
N ILE A 36 8.40 13.93 -12.59
CA ILE A 36 8.38 12.56 -13.09
C ILE A 36 9.09 12.43 -14.46
N VAL A 37 8.95 13.43 -15.31
CA VAL A 37 9.52 13.43 -16.68
C VAL A 37 11.04 13.63 -16.67
N ARG A 38 11.62 14.14 -15.59
CA ARG A 38 13.05 14.46 -15.50
C ARG A 38 13.96 13.26 -15.23
N ASP A 39 13.48 12.30 -14.44
CA ASP A 39 14.17 11.00 -14.24
C ASP A 39 13.18 9.84 -14.41
N PRO A 40 12.89 9.47 -15.64
CA PRO A 40 11.92 8.41 -15.92
C PRO A 40 12.42 7.02 -15.50
N SER A 41 13.72 6.84 -15.31
CA SER A 41 14.31 5.53 -15.04
C SER A 41 14.05 5.05 -13.60
N GLY A 42 14.15 5.94 -12.61
CA GLY A 42 13.77 5.62 -11.22
C GLY A 42 12.29 5.29 -11.08
N LEU A 43 11.44 6.10 -11.72
CA LEU A 43 10.00 5.86 -11.76
C LEU A 43 9.65 4.53 -12.46
N ALA A 44 10.21 4.29 -13.66
CA ALA A 44 9.93 3.07 -14.42
C ALA A 44 10.34 1.82 -13.61
N LEU A 45 11.50 1.86 -12.98
CA LEU A 45 11.96 0.76 -12.13
C LEU A 45 11.04 0.56 -10.91
N GLY A 46 10.66 1.62 -10.21
CA GLY A 46 9.73 1.56 -9.09
C GLY A 46 8.38 0.97 -9.49
N LEU A 47 7.84 1.37 -10.65
CA LEU A 47 6.59 0.84 -11.20
C LEU A 47 6.72 -0.65 -11.61
N VAL A 48 7.82 -1.04 -12.24
CA VAL A 48 8.08 -2.45 -12.58
C VAL A 48 8.15 -3.30 -11.31
N VAL A 49 8.89 -2.86 -10.30
CA VAL A 49 8.94 -3.56 -9.01
C VAL A 49 7.54 -3.69 -8.42
N GLN A 50 6.77 -2.62 -8.41
CA GLN A 50 5.44 -2.59 -7.78
C GLN A 50 4.40 -3.43 -8.53
N VAL A 51 4.33 -3.31 -9.86
CA VAL A 51 3.24 -3.89 -10.66
C VAL A 51 3.58 -5.31 -11.12
N VAL A 52 4.86 -5.65 -11.23
CA VAL A 52 5.30 -6.95 -11.72
C VAL A 52 5.95 -7.78 -10.63
N CYS A 53 7.06 -7.29 -10.02
CA CYS A 53 7.83 -8.11 -9.08
C CYS A 53 7.03 -8.45 -7.81
N VAL A 54 6.25 -7.51 -7.28
CA VAL A 54 5.49 -7.75 -6.06
C VAL A 54 4.35 -8.74 -6.24
N PRO A 55 3.49 -8.66 -7.28
CA PRO A 55 2.51 -9.72 -7.56
C PRO A 55 3.14 -11.08 -7.86
N LEU A 56 4.27 -11.13 -8.58
CA LEU A 56 4.99 -12.38 -8.82
C LEU A 56 5.51 -13.02 -7.52
N LEU A 57 6.05 -12.20 -6.61
CA LEU A 57 6.43 -12.67 -5.28
C LEU A 57 5.24 -13.24 -4.51
N ALA A 58 4.09 -12.56 -4.55
CA ALA A 58 2.88 -13.03 -3.90
C ALA A 58 2.38 -14.36 -4.47
N VAL A 59 2.40 -14.51 -5.80
CA VAL A 59 2.09 -15.79 -6.49
C VAL A 59 3.04 -16.89 -6.04
N GLY A 60 4.35 -16.61 -6.08
CA GLY A 60 5.38 -17.57 -5.67
C GLY A 60 5.21 -18.04 -4.23
N LEU A 61 4.94 -17.11 -3.30
CA LEU A 61 4.68 -17.43 -1.90
C LEU A 61 3.38 -18.22 -1.72
N ALA A 62 2.31 -17.81 -2.41
CA ALA A 62 1.04 -18.52 -2.33
C ALA A 62 1.15 -19.98 -2.79
N GLN A 63 1.92 -20.23 -3.86
CA GLN A 63 2.18 -21.58 -4.38
C GLN A 63 3.14 -22.37 -3.48
N ALA A 64 4.29 -21.77 -3.12
CA ALA A 64 5.32 -22.45 -2.33
C ALA A 64 4.82 -22.87 -0.94
N LEU A 65 3.92 -22.09 -0.35
CA LEU A 65 3.36 -22.36 0.98
C LEU A 65 1.99 -23.05 0.92
N GLY A 66 1.49 -23.39 -0.26
CA GLY A 66 0.21 -24.09 -0.44
C GLY A 66 -0.97 -23.35 0.17
N LEU A 67 -1.04 -22.02 -0.01
CA LEU A 67 -2.07 -21.21 0.65
C LEU A 67 -3.48 -21.60 0.18
N GLY A 68 -4.40 -21.72 1.14
CA GLY A 68 -5.83 -21.84 0.84
C GLY A 68 -6.36 -20.63 0.05
N LYS A 69 -7.46 -20.86 -0.70
CA LYS A 69 -8.00 -19.88 -1.68
C LYS A 69 -8.16 -18.47 -1.13
N GLY A 70 -8.80 -18.31 0.02
CA GLY A 70 -9.02 -16.99 0.63
C GLY A 70 -7.72 -16.28 1.03
N TRP A 71 -6.75 -17.03 1.57
CA TRP A 71 -5.43 -16.47 1.95
C TRP A 71 -4.62 -16.03 0.73
N ALA A 72 -4.59 -16.87 -0.31
CA ALA A 72 -3.91 -16.55 -1.56
C ALA A 72 -4.52 -15.31 -2.24
N VAL A 73 -5.86 -15.25 -2.35
CA VAL A 73 -6.55 -14.09 -2.93
C VAL A 73 -6.31 -12.83 -2.09
N GLY A 74 -6.32 -12.93 -0.76
CA GLY A 74 -6.01 -11.82 0.13
C GLY A 74 -4.59 -11.28 -0.08
N LEU A 75 -3.60 -12.17 -0.17
CA LEU A 75 -2.21 -11.80 -0.43
C LEU A 75 -2.03 -11.14 -1.81
N LEU A 76 -2.65 -11.72 -2.84
CA LEU A 76 -2.62 -11.21 -4.21
C LEU A 76 -3.34 -9.85 -4.33
N LEU A 77 -4.44 -9.67 -3.60
CA LEU A 77 -5.15 -8.39 -3.54
C LEU A 77 -4.26 -7.31 -2.92
N VAL A 78 -3.61 -7.60 -1.79
CA VAL A 78 -2.64 -6.68 -1.18
C VAL A 78 -1.47 -6.40 -2.13
N ALA A 79 -0.98 -7.41 -2.85
CA ALA A 79 0.10 -7.24 -3.83
C ALA A 79 -0.31 -6.40 -5.06
N ALA A 80 -1.58 -6.41 -5.45
CA ALA A 80 -2.09 -5.71 -6.62
C ALA A 80 -2.34 -4.21 -6.40
N VAL A 81 -2.65 -3.80 -5.15
CA VAL A 81 -2.98 -2.39 -4.87
C VAL A 81 -1.75 -1.48 -4.91
N PRO A 82 -1.90 -0.18 -5.23
CA PRO A 82 -0.79 0.77 -5.27
C PRO A 82 -0.21 1.06 -3.88
N GLY A 83 0.89 1.82 -3.82
CA GLY A 83 1.38 2.42 -2.59
C GLY A 83 0.38 3.41 -1.99
N GLY A 84 0.56 3.78 -0.73
CA GLY A 84 -0.35 4.66 0.00
C GLY A 84 0.27 6.01 0.35
N ALA A 85 -0.55 7.00 0.70
CA ALA A 85 -0.06 8.31 1.14
C ALA A 85 0.91 8.22 2.34
N PHE A 86 0.79 7.17 3.14
CA PHE A 86 1.65 6.95 4.31
C PHE A 86 3.08 6.54 3.91
N SER A 87 3.29 5.91 2.75
CA SER A 87 4.61 5.59 2.23
C SER A 87 5.45 6.86 1.98
N ASN A 88 4.84 7.93 1.46
CA ASN A 88 5.53 9.20 1.23
C ASN A 88 6.04 9.82 2.53
N LEU A 89 5.25 9.73 3.61
CA LEU A 89 5.64 10.21 4.93
C LEU A 89 6.81 9.39 5.50
N LEU A 90 6.76 8.06 5.38
CA LEU A 90 7.85 7.19 5.81
C LEU A 90 9.11 7.38 4.96
N THR A 91 8.98 7.63 3.65
CA THR A 91 10.10 7.98 2.78
C THR A 91 10.78 9.27 3.24
N PHE A 92 10.00 10.28 3.64
CA PHE A 92 10.56 11.51 4.21
C PHE A 92 11.35 11.24 5.50
N PHE A 93 10.80 10.49 6.43
CA PHE A 93 11.51 10.12 7.67
C PHE A 93 12.70 9.19 7.41
N GLY A 94 12.61 8.32 6.40
CA GLY A 94 13.70 7.45 5.95
C GLY A 94 14.79 8.19 5.16
N ARG A 95 14.64 9.50 4.92
CA ARG A 95 15.55 10.33 4.08
C ARG A 95 15.72 9.80 2.67
N GLY A 96 14.69 9.14 2.14
CA GLY A 96 14.62 8.69 0.76
C GLY A 96 14.24 9.81 -0.21
N ASN A 97 14.20 9.49 -1.51
CA ASN A 97 13.75 10.39 -2.56
C ASN A 97 12.23 10.59 -2.51
N VAL A 98 11.77 11.60 -1.76
CA VAL A 98 10.34 11.91 -1.59
C VAL A 98 9.65 12.25 -2.92
N PRO A 99 10.22 13.07 -3.82
CA PRO A 99 9.67 13.28 -5.15
C PRO A 99 9.41 11.97 -5.93
N LEU A 100 10.35 11.03 -5.90
CA LEU A 100 10.17 9.73 -6.55
C LEU A 100 9.06 8.91 -5.90
N SER A 101 8.99 8.87 -4.56
CA SER A 101 7.91 8.18 -3.83
C SER A 101 6.54 8.73 -4.23
N ILE A 102 6.37 10.06 -4.23
CA ILE A 102 5.14 10.73 -4.67
C ILE A 102 4.83 10.38 -6.13
N ALA A 103 5.83 10.34 -6.99
CA ALA A 103 5.69 9.99 -8.39
C ALA A 103 5.19 8.56 -8.58
N ILE A 104 5.82 7.58 -7.91
CA ILE A 104 5.41 6.16 -7.97
C ILE A 104 3.99 6.01 -7.42
N THR A 105 3.70 6.56 -6.24
CA THR A 105 2.34 6.52 -5.65
C THR A 105 1.31 7.08 -6.61
N THR A 106 1.60 8.24 -7.21
CA THR A 106 0.66 8.93 -8.11
C THR A 106 0.39 8.12 -9.36
N VAL A 107 1.44 7.71 -10.07
CA VAL A 107 1.29 6.96 -11.33
C VAL A 107 0.66 5.60 -11.06
N SER A 108 1.06 4.90 -10.01
CA SER A 108 0.46 3.61 -9.66
C SER A 108 -1.00 3.75 -9.20
N THR A 109 -1.35 4.84 -8.51
CA THR A 109 -2.74 5.14 -8.12
C THR A 109 -3.61 5.42 -9.34
N LEU A 110 -3.13 6.22 -10.31
CA LEU A 110 -3.85 6.44 -11.55
C LEU A 110 -3.94 5.17 -12.40
N GLY A 111 -2.85 4.41 -12.45
CA GLY A 111 -2.76 3.16 -13.20
C GLY A 111 -3.53 2.00 -12.58
N CYS A 112 -3.90 2.05 -11.29
CA CYS A 112 -4.54 0.92 -10.60
C CYS A 112 -5.91 0.55 -11.18
N ILE A 113 -6.56 1.48 -11.87
CA ILE A 113 -7.78 1.21 -12.64
C ILE A 113 -7.59 0.05 -13.65
N ALA A 114 -6.41 -0.05 -14.23
CA ALA A 114 -6.04 -1.10 -15.17
C ALA A 114 -5.23 -2.22 -14.50
N THR A 115 -4.23 -1.86 -13.66
CA THR A 115 -3.29 -2.84 -13.11
C THR A 115 -3.93 -3.76 -12.07
N VAL A 116 -4.82 -3.26 -11.21
CA VAL A 116 -5.49 -4.10 -10.21
C VAL A 116 -6.36 -5.18 -10.86
N PRO A 117 -7.29 -4.89 -11.77
CA PRO A 117 -8.06 -5.92 -12.45
C PRO A 117 -7.18 -6.88 -13.26
N LEU A 118 -6.13 -6.38 -13.92
CA LEU A 118 -5.20 -7.21 -14.69
C LEU A 118 -4.47 -8.22 -13.80
N VAL A 119 -3.85 -7.74 -12.73
CA VAL A 119 -3.12 -8.59 -11.77
C VAL A 119 -4.05 -9.64 -11.16
N LEU A 120 -5.24 -9.24 -10.72
CA LEU A 120 -6.20 -10.17 -10.13
C LEU A 120 -6.71 -11.20 -11.15
N ARG A 121 -6.98 -10.80 -12.40
CA ARG A 121 -7.40 -11.71 -13.46
C ARG A 121 -6.33 -12.76 -13.77
N VAL A 122 -5.07 -12.37 -13.79
CA VAL A 122 -3.96 -13.26 -14.13
C VAL A 122 -3.51 -14.08 -12.92
N ALA A 123 -3.23 -13.41 -11.80
CA ALA A 123 -2.58 -14.02 -10.64
C ALA A 123 -3.55 -14.77 -9.72
N ALA A 124 -4.79 -14.28 -9.56
CA ALA A 124 -5.75 -14.89 -8.64
C ALA A 124 -6.61 -16.00 -9.30
N ARG A 125 -6.55 -16.15 -10.63
CA ARG A 125 -7.43 -17.08 -11.38
C ARG A 125 -7.43 -18.50 -10.83
N SER A 126 -6.27 -19.05 -10.49
CA SER A 126 -6.13 -20.42 -9.96
C SER A 126 -6.70 -20.61 -8.54
N HIS A 127 -6.92 -19.51 -7.82
CA HIS A 127 -7.41 -19.52 -6.44
C HIS A 127 -8.88 -19.13 -6.32
N LEU A 128 -9.51 -18.74 -7.42
CA LEU A 128 -10.93 -18.38 -7.46
C LEU A 128 -11.79 -19.59 -7.81
N PRO A 129 -13.06 -19.62 -7.38
CA PRO A 129 -13.98 -20.70 -7.72
C PRO A 129 -14.11 -20.91 -9.23
N PRO A 130 -14.37 -22.13 -9.70
CA PRO A 130 -14.71 -22.39 -11.10
C PRO A 130 -15.90 -21.51 -11.54
N GLY A 131 -15.77 -20.86 -12.69
CA GLY A 131 -16.82 -19.96 -13.19
C GLY A 131 -16.84 -18.57 -12.57
N PHE A 132 -15.96 -18.25 -11.63
CA PHE A 132 -15.88 -16.88 -11.08
C PHE A 132 -15.48 -15.88 -12.18
N VAL A 133 -16.34 -14.89 -12.37
CA VAL A 133 -16.07 -13.78 -13.28
C VAL A 133 -15.71 -12.56 -12.44
N LEU A 134 -14.48 -12.08 -12.59
CA LEU A 134 -14.01 -10.87 -11.91
C LEU A 134 -14.86 -9.68 -12.38
N PRO A 135 -15.59 -8.96 -11.47
CA PRO A 135 -16.44 -7.85 -11.83
C PRO A 135 -15.61 -6.59 -12.18
N THR A 136 -14.79 -6.71 -13.24
CA THR A 136 -13.78 -5.70 -13.63
C THR A 136 -14.37 -4.32 -13.77
N GLN A 137 -15.54 -4.19 -14.44
CA GLN A 137 -16.18 -2.90 -14.63
C GLN A 137 -16.55 -2.25 -13.28
N ARG A 138 -17.08 -3.01 -12.35
CA ARG A 138 -17.45 -2.52 -11.03
C ARG A 138 -16.23 -2.13 -10.21
N ILE A 139 -15.16 -2.92 -10.26
CA ILE A 139 -13.87 -2.60 -9.64
C ILE A 139 -13.32 -1.28 -10.18
N VAL A 140 -13.37 -1.08 -11.50
CA VAL A 140 -12.91 0.16 -12.14
C VAL A 140 -13.74 1.36 -11.68
N VAL A 141 -15.07 1.23 -11.64
CA VAL A 141 -15.96 2.30 -11.18
C VAL A 141 -15.70 2.65 -9.71
N GLU A 142 -15.52 1.67 -8.84
CA GLU A 142 -15.23 1.91 -7.41
C GLU A 142 -13.87 2.56 -7.21
N ILE A 143 -12.83 2.12 -7.90
CA ILE A 143 -11.52 2.76 -7.87
C ILE A 143 -11.62 4.20 -8.36
N PHE A 144 -12.34 4.45 -9.44
CA PHE A 144 -12.52 5.81 -9.95
C PHE A 144 -13.25 6.70 -8.94
N ALA A 145 -14.39 6.23 -8.41
CA ALA A 145 -15.24 7.00 -7.52
C ALA A 145 -14.59 7.28 -6.15
N TYR A 146 -13.98 6.27 -5.54
CA TYR A 146 -13.49 6.35 -4.17
C TYR A 146 -11.99 6.66 -4.04
N LEU A 147 -11.24 6.55 -5.14
CA LEU A 147 -9.82 6.83 -5.16
C LEU A 147 -9.49 8.09 -5.98
N LEU A 148 -9.83 8.11 -7.28
CA LEU A 148 -9.38 9.18 -8.18
C LEU A 148 -10.15 10.49 -8.00
N ILE A 149 -11.46 10.44 -7.81
CA ILE A 149 -12.25 11.66 -7.58
C ILE A 149 -11.81 12.39 -6.30
N PRO A 150 -11.69 11.74 -5.12
CA PRO A 150 -11.22 12.41 -3.92
C PRO A 150 -9.77 12.90 -4.02
N LEU A 151 -8.90 12.15 -4.70
CA LEU A 151 -7.53 12.58 -4.99
C LEU A 151 -7.53 13.90 -5.78
N ALA A 152 -8.28 13.94 -6.89
CA ALA A 152 -8.42 15.15 -7.72
C ALA A 152 -9.02 16.32 -6.93
N ALA A 153 -10.05 16.08 -6.11
CA ALA A 153 -10.64 17.10 -5.24
C ALA A 153 -9.62 17.69 -4.26
N GLY A 154 -8.77 16.84 -3.65
CA GLY A 154 -7.67 17.28 -2.80
C GLY A 154 -6.67 18.16 -3.54
N MET A 155 -6.29 17.79 -4.78
CA MET A 155 -5.38 18.59 -5.63
C MET A 155 -5.99 19.94 -6.02
N VAL A 156 -7.29 19.97 -6.33
CA VAL A 156 -8.03 21.21 -6.59
C VAL A 156 -8.00 22.12 -5.36
N LEU A 157 -8.28 21.55 -4.17
CA LEU A 157 -8.16 22.28 -2.91
C LEU A 157 -6.75 22.86 -2.72
N ARG A 158 -5.71 22.08 -3.00
CA ARG A 158 -4.32 22.53 -2.91
C ARG A 158 -4.04 23.71 -3.82
N ARG A 159 -4.59 23.69 -5.03
CA ARG A 159 -4.42 24.77 -6.02
C ARG A 159 -5.13 26.07 -5.61
N PHE A 160 -6.38 25.99 -5.15
CA PHE A 160 -7.23 27.15 -4.92
C PHE A 160 -7.25 27.66 -3.47
N ALA A 161 -6.90 26.80 -2.52
CA ALA A 161 -6.84 27.13 -1.09
C ALA A 161 -5.58 26.57 -0.41
N PRO A 162 -4.36 26.95 -0.84
CA PRO A 162 -3.11 26.37 -0.34
C PRO A 162 -2.94 26.55 1.17
N GLY A 163 -3.42 27.63 1.75
CA GLY A 163 -3.33 27.87 3.19
C GLY A 163 -4.14 26.88 4.05
N ARG A 164 -5.19 26.28 3.50
CA ARG A 164 -6.04 25.29 4.19
C ARG A 164 -5.63 23.84 3.89
N SER A 165 -4.92 23.60 2.79
CA SER A 165 -4.62 22.26 2.28
C SER A 165 -3.84 21.41 3.28
N ALA A 166 -2.87 21.98 4.00
CA ALA A 166 -2.08 21.25 5.01
C ALA A 166 -2.93 20.81 6.21
N ALA A 167 -3.89 21.63 6.64
CA ALA A 167 -4.81 21.28 7.72
C ALA A 167 -5.78 20.17 7.26
N VAL A 168 -6.37 20.32 6.07
CA VAL A 168 -7.27 19.33 5.48
C VAL A 168 -6.53 17.99 5.31
N SER A 169 -5.32 17.98 4.76
CA SER A 169 -4.52 16.76 4.62
C SER A 169 -4.32 16.05 5.96
N ARG A 170 -3.86 16.79 7.00
CA ARG A 170 -3.62 16.22 8.33
C ARG A 170 -4.86 15.59 8.93
N TRP A 171 -5.99 16.29 8.90
CA TRP A 171 -7.24 15.80 9.49
C TRP A 171 -7.84 14.66 8.71
N SER A 172 -7.80 14.71 7.37
CA SER A 172 -8.26 13.63 6.50
C SER A 172 -7.45 12.35 6.69
N ILE A 173 -6.11 12.45 6.75
CA ILE A 173 -5.24 11.28 6.99
C ILE A 173 -5.48 10.72 8.41
N ARG A 174 -5.59 11.57 9.45
CA ARG A 174 -5.92 11.11 10.81
C ARG A 174 -7.27 10.41 10.85
N GLY A 175 -8.29 11.00 10.22
CA GLY A 175 -9.61 10.39 10.09
C GLY A 175 -9.57 9.03 9.41
N ALA A 176 -8.84 8.92 8.30
CA ALA A 176 -8.65 7.66 7.59
C ALA A 176 -7.98 6.58 8.47
N LEU A 177 -6.92 6.93 9.20
CA LEU A 177 -6.25 6.00 10.12
C LEU A 177 -7.15 5.58 11.28
N SER A 178 -7.92 6.52 11.84
CA SER A 178 -8.90 6.21 12.89
C SER A 178 -9.99 5.27 12.41
N LEU A 179 -10.46 5.45 11.16
CA LEU A 179 -11.45 4.56 10.55
C LEU A 179 -10.89 3.16 10.31
N ILE A 180 -9.63 3.02 9.86
CA ILE A 180 -8.99 1.69 9.74
C ILE A 180 -8.95 0.99 11.10
N ALA A 181 -8.55 1.71 12.16
CA ALA A 181 -8.55 1.16 13.51
C ALA A 181 -9.95 0.72 13.95
N LEU A 182 -10.97 1.55 13.68
CA LEU A 182 -12.37 1.25 14.00
C LEU A 182 -12.89 0.02 13.23
N ILE A 183 -12.60 -0.07 11.93
CA ILE A 183 -12.94 -1.23 11.09
C ILE A 183 -12.28 -2.50 11.64
N THR A 184 -11.00 -2.41 12.01
CA THR A 184 -10.26 -3.54 12.58
C THR A 184 -10.88 -4.00 13.91
N LEU A 185 -11.17 -3.07 14.83
CA LEU A 185 -11.82 -3.37 16.10
C LEU A 185 -13.23 -3.95 15.90
N GLY A 186 -13.99 -3.42 14.94
CA GLY A 186 -15.30 -3.95 14.57
C GLY A 186 -15.22 -5.37 14.04
N ALA A 187 -14.27 -5.67 13.17
CA ALA A 187 -14.06 -6.99 12.59
C ALA A 187 -13.64 -8.03 13.66
N LEU A 188 -12.73 -7.64 14.57
CA LEU A 188 -12.32 -8.51 15.69
C LEU A 188 -13.45 -8.72 16.69
N GLY A 189 -14.10 -7.65 17.14
CA GLY A 189 -15.14 -7.72 18.18
C GLY A 189 -16.46 -8.34 17.74
N SER A 190 -16.76 -8.37 16.44
CA SER A 190 -17.92 -9.06 15.87
C SER A 190 -17.69 -10.53 15.57
N GLY A 191 -16.46 -11.02 15.70
CA GLY A 191 -16.10 -12.40 15.32
C GLY A 191 -16.00 -12.65 13.82
N LYS A 192 -16.04 -11.60 12.99
CA LYS A 192 -15.74 -11.72 11.54
C LYS A 192 -14.31 -12.24 11.32
N ILE A 193 -13.39 -11.86 12.20
CA ILE A 193 -12.02 -12.31 12.22
C ILE A 193 -11.77 -13.11 13.49
N ARG A 194 -11.54 -14.40 13.35
CA ARG A 194 -11.27 -15.34 14.44
C ARG A 194 -9.78 -15.70 14.45
N VAL A 195 -8.95 -14.78 14.95
CA VAL A 195 -7.47 -14.89 14.90
C VAL A 195 -6.97 -16.22 15.45
N VAL A 196 -7.59 -16.73 16.55
CA VAL A 196 -7.20 -17.99 17.17
C VAL A 196 -7.50 -19.20 16.26
N GLU A 197 -8.61 -19.16 15.52
CA GLU A 197 -9.01 -20.25 14.61
C GLU A 197 -8.17 -20.27 13.33
N PHE A 198 -7.63 -19.11 12.91
CA PHE A 198 -6.81 -18.99 11.71
C PHE A 198 -5.39 -19.54 11.88
N GLY A 199 -4.92 -19.69 13.12
CA GLY A 199 -3.59 -20.20 13.42
C GLY A 199 -2.45 -19.23 13.04
N TRP A 200 -1.23 -19.76 13.03
CA TRP A 200 0.00 -18.95 12.81
C TRP A 200 0.42 -18.82 11.34
N GLN A 201 -0.09 -19.66 10.47
CA GLN A 201 0.30 -19.65 9.06
C GLN A 201 -0.03 -18.32 8.37
N PRO A 202 -1.23 -17.73 8.44
CA PRO A 202 -1.55 -16.49 7.76
C PRO A 202 -0.69 -15.29 8.19
N PRO A 203 -0.53 -14.98 9.50
CA PRO A 203 0.33 -13.88 9.91
C PRO A 203 1.80 -14.11 9.50
N LEU A 204 2.29 -15.36 9.57
CA LEU A 204 3.65 -15.68 9.14
C LEU A 204 3.86 -15.39 7.65
N VAL A 205 2.91 -15.79 6.79
CA VAL A 205 2.97 -15.52 5.35
C VAL A 205 3.03 -14.03 5.06
N ILE A 206 2.21 -13.22 5.75
CA ILE A 206 2.19 -11.77 5.58
C ILE A 206 3.51 -11.15 6.03
N VAL A 207 4.07 -11.63 7.14
CA VAL A 207 5.40 -11.19 7.63
C VAL A 207 6.50 -11.58 6.66
N VAL A 208 6.49 -12.82 6.14
CA VAL A 208 7.45 -13.28 5.14
C VAL A 208 7.34 -12.45 3.86
N PHE A 209 6.12 -12.19 3.38
CA PHE A 209 5.90 -11.33 2.22
C PHE A 209 6.47 -9.92 2.44
N GLY A 210 6.08 -9.24 3.52
CA GLY A 210 6.57 -7.89 3.83
C GLY A 210 8.08 -7.83 4.05
N ALA A 211 8.66 -8.82 4.76
CA ALA A 211 10.09 -8.94 4.96
C ALA A 211 10.84 -9.18 3.63
N SER A 212 10.28 -10.01 2.74
CA SER A 212 10.84 -10.24 1.41
C SER A 212 10.89 -8.96 0.57
N LEU A 213 9.89 -8.10 0.68
CA LEU A 213 9.90 -6.78 0.04
C LEU A 213 10.95 -5.86 0.67
N ALA A 214 10.96 -5.76 2.00
CA ALA A 214 11.86 -4.89 2.75
C ALA A 214 13.35 -5.25 2.54
N LEU A 215 13.65 -6.53 2.36
CA LEU A 215 15.02 -7.02 2.17
C LEU A 215 15.37 -7.23 0.70
N GLY A 216 14.47 -7.76 -0.10
CA GLY A 216 14.71 -8.12 -1.49
C GLY A 216 14.79 -6.91 -2.42
N VAL A 217 13.95 -5.89 -2.24
CA VAL A 217 13.99 -4.70 -3.09
C VAL A 217 15.32 -3.94 -2.98
N PRO A 218 15.88 -3.68 -1.78
CA PRO A 218 17.21 -3.08 -1.68
C PRO A 218 18.32 -3.91 -2.33
N GLN A 219 18.20 -5.24 -2.31
CA GLN A 219 19.18 -6.12 -2.97
C GLN A 219 19.05 -6.05 -4.49
N LEU A 220 17.82 -6.07 -5.01
CA LEU A 220 17.54 -5.86 -6.43
C LEU A 220 18.10 -4.51 -6.91
N MET A 221 17.83 -3.42 -6.18
CA MET A 221 18.31 -2.09 -6.52
C MET A 221 19.85 -2.03 -6.52
N ARG A 222 20.51 -2.71 -5.57
CA ARG A 222 21.98 -2.83 -5.58
C ARG A 222 22.50 -3.59 -6.80
N ALA A 223 21.87 -4.70 -7.15
CA ALA A 223 22.25 -5.49 -8.32
C ALA A 223 22.13 -4.68 -9.62
N LEU A 224 21.21 -3.70 -9.64
CA LEU A 224 21.03 -2.76 -10.75
C LEU A 224 21.93 -1.49 -10.64
N GLY A 225 22.86 -1.45 -9.69
CA GLY A 225 23.76 -0.31 -9.47
C GLY A 225 23.09 0.94 -8.87
N ARG A 226 21.90 0.81 -8.29
CA ARG A 226 21.06 1.93 -7.81
C ARG A 226 20.75 1.84 -6.31
N TYR A 227 21.78 1.77 -5.49
CA TYR A 227 21.58 1.78 -4.04
C TYR A 227 21.77 3.18 -3.46
N ASP A 228 20.72 3.98 -3.50
CA ASP A 228 20.67 5.39 -3.14
C ASP A 228 19.32 5.75 -2.46
N ASP A 229 18.98 7.04 -2.46
CA ASP A 229 17.73 7.55 -1.91
C ASP A 229 16.50 7.01 -2.67
N ASP A 230 16.66 6.63 -3.94
CA ASP A 230 15.61 6.00 -4.77
C ASP A 230 15.29 4.60 -4.28
N THR A 231 16.30 3.86 -3.80
CA THR A 231 16.12 2.55 -3.18
C THR A 231 15.24 2.65 -1.93
N VAL A 232 15.46 3.67 -1.10
CA VAL A 232 14.63 3.90 0.10
C VAL A 232 13.19 4.17 -0.31
N ALA A 233 13.00 5.09 -1.26
CA ALA A 233 11.67 5.45 -1.76
C ALA A 233 10.94 4.23 -2.33
N THR A 234 11.57 3.49 -3.25
CA THR A 234 10.97 2.32 -3.89
C THR A 234 10.66 1.20 -2.89
N THR A 235 11.58 0.92 -1.95
CA THR A 235 11.36 -0.12 -0.93
C THR A 235 10.18 0.22 -0.03
N ILE A 236 10.09 1.44 0.47
CA ILE A 236 8.99 1.89 1.32
C ILE A 236 7.67 1.87 0.54
N GLU A 237 7.68 2.33 -0.71
CA GLU A 237 6.50 2.39 -1.55
C GLU A 237 5.88 1.00 -1.80
N VAL A 238 6.70 -0.01 -2.03
CA VAL A 238 6.20 -1.37 -2.26
C VAL A 238 5.87 -2.12 -0.97
N ALA A 239 6.49 -1.75 0.16
CA ALA A 239 6.21 -2.36 1.46
C ALA A 239 5.00 -1.73 2.15
N VAL A 240 4.66 -0.48 1.88
CA VAL A 240 3.56 0.26 2.52
C VAL A 240 2.46 0.56 1.52
N ARG A 241 1.51 -0.37 1.44
CA ARG A 241 0.44 -0.40 0.45
C ARG A 241 -0.78 0.41 0.85
N ASN A 242 -1.54 0.84 -0.15
CA ASN A 242 -2.87 1.43 0.06
C ASN A 242 -3.89 0.35 0.38
N VAL A 243 -3.89 -0.11 1.62
CA VAL A 243 -4.80 -1.18 2.07
C VAL A 243 -6.27 -0.75 2.01
N GLY A 244 -6.58 0.55 2.00
CA GLY A 244 -7.94 1.04 1.80
C GLY A 244 -8.54 0.57 0.48
N VAL A 245 -7.75 0.51 -0.60
CA VAL A 245 -8.18 -0.07 -1.89
C VAL A 245 -8.41 -1.57 -1.75
N ALA A 246 -7.54 -2.29 -1.05
CA ALA A 246 -7.74 -3.72 -0.82
C ALA A 246 -9.03 -3.97 -0.03
N LEU A 247 -9.27 -3.22 1.05
CA LEU A 247 -10.50 -3.34 1.86
C LEU A 247 -11.76 -3.03 1.05
N LEU A 248 -11.72 -2.03 0.17
CA LEU A 248 -12.82 -1.70 -0.73
C LEU A 248 -13.19 -2.90 -1.61
N LEU A 249 -12.19 -3.65 -2.07
CA LEU A 249 -12.40 -4.75 -3.02
C LEU A 249 -12.69 -6.11 -2.36
N VAL A 250 -12.51 -6.25 -1.03
CA VAL A 250 -12.75 -7.52 -0.31
C VAL A 250 -14.13 -8.11 -0.60
N HIS A 251 -15.16 -7.27 -0.68
CA HIS A 251 -16.53 -7.72 -0.85
C HIS A 251 -16.82 -8.39 -2.22
N PHE A 252 -15.95 -8.25 -3.21
CA PHE A 252 -16.06 -8.94 -4.49
C PHE A 252 -15.61 -10.39 -4.43
N PHE A 253 -14.82 -10.75 -3.40
CA PHE A 253 -14.23 -12.07 -3.30
C PHE A 253 -14.96 -12.91 -2.24
N PHE A 254 -15.41 -14.07 -2.65
CA PHE A 254 -16.09 -15.06 -1.78
C PHE A 254 -17.28 -14.47 -0.97
N PRO A 255 -18.23 -13.75 -1.61
CA PRO A 255 -19.32 -13.10 -0.89
C PRO A 255 -20.16 -14.13 -0.11
N GLY A 256 -20.28 -13.90 1.21
CA GLY A 256 -21.02 -14.79 2.11
C GLY A 256 -20.34 -16.14 2.42
N GLN A 257 -19.09 -16.35 1.96
CA GLN A 257 -18.30 -17.56 2.24
C GLN A 257 -17.25 -17.29 3.33
N PRO A 258 -16.79 -18.33 4.08
CA PRO A 258 -15.75 -18.19 5.10
C PRO A 258 -14.44 -17.59 4.57
N GLU A 259 -14.10 -17.86 3.31
CA GLU A 259 -12.91 -17.35 2.63
C GLU A 259 -12.86 -15.81 2.55
N GLN A 260 -14.02 -15.14 2.58
CA GLN A 260 -14.07 -13.68 2.63
C GLN A 260 -13.40 -13.12 3.90
N ALA A 261 -13.58 -13.81 5.02
CA ALA A 261 -12.92 -13.44 6.28
C ALA A 261 -11.39 -13.57 6.17
N HIS A 262 -10.88 -14.54 5.42
CA HIS A 262 -9.45 -14.71 5.16
C HIS A 262 -8.89 -13.55 4.33
N VAL A 263 -9.60 -13.11 3.28
CA VAL A 263 -9.21 -11.94 2.48
C VAL A 263 -9.19 -10.68 3.33
N LEU A 264 -10.26 -10.47 4.12
CA LEU A 264 -10.37 -9.32 5.04
C LEU A 264 -9.25 -9.31 6.09
N TYR A 265 -9.00 -10.44 6.73
CA TYR A 265 -7.91 -10.59 7.70
C TYR A 265 -6.57 -10.23 7.09
N THR A 266 -6.26 -10.77 5.90
CA THR A 266 -4.99 -10.50 5.21
C THR A 266 -4.80 -9.01 4.97
N ALA A 267 -5.84 -8.31 4.49
CA ALA A 267 -5.79 -6.87 4.26
C ALA A 267 -5.58 -6.09 5.57
N LEU A 268 -6.35 -6.38 6.61
CA LEU A 268 -6.25 -5.67 7.90
C LEU A 268 -4.94 -5.96 8.64
N PHE A 269 -4.47 -7.22 8.63
CA PHE A 269 -3.20 -7.56 9.26
C PHE A 269 -2.03 -6.89 8.52
N TYR A 270 -2.06 -6.88 7.18
CA TYR A 270 -1.06 -6.16 6.40
C TYR A 270 -1.08 -4.65 6.68
N ALA A 271 -2.26 -4.05 6.83
CA ALA A 271 -2.38 -2.63 7.19
C ALA A 271 -1.63 -2.30 8.48
N GLY A 272 -1.80 -3.14 9.51
CA GLY A 272 -1.12 -2.96 10.80
C GLY A 272 0.37 -3.27 10.75
N ALA A 273 0.79 -4.27 9.99
CA ALA A 273 2.18 -4.73 9.91
C ALA A 273 3.04 -3.90 8.94
N SER A 274 2.46 -3.33 7.88
CA SER A 274 3.20 -2.71 6.77
C SER A 274 4.16 -1.58 7.18
N PRO A 275 3.87 -0.70 8.16
CA PRO A 275 4.84 0.30 8.60
C PRO A 275 6.12 -0.31 9.17
N ALA A 276 6.03 -1.47 9.84
CA ALA A 276 7.19 -2.15 10.40
C ALA A 276 8.14 -2.66 9.30
N PHE A 277 7.64 -3.01 8.13
CA PHE A 277 8.47 -3.44 7.00
C PHE A 277 9.31 -2.30 6.40
N ALA A 278 8.93 -1.04 6.61
CA ALA A 278 9.72 0.11 6.20
C ALA A 278 10.89 0.41 7.15
N LEU A 279 10.81 0.01 8.43
CA LEU A 279 11.81 0.35 9.44
C LEU A 279 13.23 -0.11 9.11
N PRO A 280 13.48 -1.34 8.61
CA PRO A 280 14.84 -1.80 8.33
C PRO A 280 15.59 -0.89 7.34
N ILE A 281 14.93 -0.47 6.26
CA ILE A 281 15.56 0.40 5.27
C ILE A 281 15.73 1.82 5.81
N MET A 282 14.78 2.34 6.57
CA MET A 282 14.84 3.66 7.20
C MET A 282 16.02 3.76 8.17
N PHE A 283 16.18 2.79 9.07
CA PHE A 283 17.29 2.78 10.03
C PHE A 283 18.64 2.58 9.34
N ARG A 284 18.73 1.65 8.42
CA ARG A 284 20.00 1.35 7.73
C ARG A 284 20.49 2.54 6.90
N HIS A 285 19.59 3.24 6.21
CA HIS A 285 19.93 4.39 5.40
C HIS A 285 20.22 5.63 6.27
N GLY A 286 19.39 5.90 7.28
CA GLY A 286 19.55 7.03 8.20
C GLY A 286 20.83 6.95 9.02
N TRP A 287 21.20 5.77 9.53
CA TRP A 287 22.43 5.55 10.32
C TRP A 287 23.68 5.61 9.47
N GLY A 288 23.67 5.07 8.26
CA GLY A 288 24.80 5.15 7.35
C GLY A 288 25.24 6.59 7.06
N ARG A 289 24.30 7.49 6.85
CA ARG A 289 24.59 8.93 6.60
C ARG A 289 25.07 9.67 7.86
N SER A 290 24.52 9.37 9.03
CA SER A 290 24.98 9.98 10.28
C SER A 290 26.44 9.62 10.56
N ALA A 291 26.85 8.37 10.34
CA ALA A 291 28.23 7.94 10.50
C ALA A 291 29.22 8.65 9.55
N VAL A 292 28.80 8.93 8.30
CA VAL A 292 29.61 9.65 7.32
C VAL A 292 29.76 11.12 7.69
N LEU A 293 28.71 11.76 8.21
CA LEU A 293 28.75 13.16 8.64
C LEU A 293 29.63 13.33 9.89
N PHE A 294 29.62 12.39 10.84
CA PHE A 294 30.53 12.39 11.99
C PHE A 294 32.00 12.17 11.58
N ARG A 295 32.27 11.31 10.55
CA ARG A 295 33.64 11.13 10.02
C ARG A 295 34.19 12.39 9.34
N ARG A 296 33.38 13.17 8.64
CA ARG A 296 33.79 14.43 7.98
C ARG A 296 34.06 15.57 8.97
N ARG A 297 33.60 15.49 10.23
CA ARG A 297 33.84 16.49 11.26
C ARG A 297 35.09 16.25 12.13
N ARG A 298 35.85 15.18 11.91
CA ARG A 298 37.16 15.08 12.55
C ARG A 298 38.12 16.08 11.90
N PRO A 299 38.66 17.08 12.66
CA PRO A 299 39.68 17.96 12.14
C PRO A 299 40.88 17.11 11.71
N ARG A 300 41.43 17.41 10.54
CA ARG A 300 42.73 16.82 10.14
C ARG A 300 43.76 17.24 11.19
N PRO A 301 44.51 16.32 11.74
CA PRO A 301 45.63 16.71 12.61
C PRO A 301 46.59 17.56 11.77
N GLY A 302 46.91 18.76 12.28
CA GLY A 302 47.87 19.70 11.71
C GLY A 302 49.29 19.16 11.76
#